data_4bbc62a5b8ede3429068a2b87af628d4
#
_entry.id   4bbc62a5b8ede3429068a2b87af628d4
#
_cell.length_a   1.000
_cell.length_b   1.000
_cell.length_c   1.000
_cell.angle_alpha   90.00
_cell.angle_beta   90.00
_cell.angle_gamma   90.00
#
_symmetry.space_group_name_H-M   'P 1'
#
loop_
_entity.id
_entity.type
_entity.pdbx_description
1 polymer ?
#
loop_
_entity_poly.entity_id
_entity_poly.type
_entity_poly.pdbx_seq_one_letter_code
_entity_poly.pdbx_strand_id
1 'polypeptide(L)'
;MLTIGCHLSATKGYTAMGETARSIGANTFAFFTRNPRGGNAKPLDLDDVAGLRRILDEDGFGRLVAHAPYTYNPCSAKERAREFALEAMAEDLQRMEALPGQLYNFHPGAHVGQGVDAGIELIVDALCHVMFEGQRTCVLLETMAGKGTEVGRTFEELARIIEGVASRRPELAGTDMLGVCLDTCHISDGGYDIVDDLDGVMAEFDRVVGLERLQAVHINDSKNPRGAHKDRHEVIGGGYLGNPELGGGEHVLRAIVTHPALCELPFILETPHDDLAGYAGEIAYLRGLAG
;
A
#
# COMPACT_ATOMS: atom_id res chain seq x y z
N MET A 1 -20.54 0.68 3.56
CA MET A 1 -19.78 0.04 4.69
C MET A 1 -18.30 0.19 4.37
N LEU A 2 -17.48 0.63 5.31
CA LEU A 2 -16.03 0.80 5.12
C LEU A 2 -15.36 -0.51 4.66
N THR A 3 -14.61 -0.44 3.55
CA THR A 3 -13.79 -1.55 3.05
C THR A 3 -12.48 -1.57 3.81
N ILE A 4 -12.33 -2.49 4.76
CA ILE A 4 -11.18 -2.52 5.67
C ILE A 4 -10.76 -3.95 6.02
N GLY A 5 -9.46 -4.14 6.16
CA GLY A 5 -8.83 -5.38 6.60
C GLY A 5 -7.40 -5.16 7.08
N CYS A 6 -6.64 -6.22 7.18
CA CYS A 6 -5.26 -6.17 7.65
C CYS A 6 -4.35 -7.04 6.78
N HIS A 7 -3.05 -7.04 7.10
CA HIS A 7 -2.08 -7.90 6.45
C HIS A 7 -2.23 -9.35 6.95
N LEU A 8 -2.48 -10.30 6.02
CA LEU A 8 -2.68 -11.71 6.32
C LEU A 8 -1.53 -12.58 5.80
N SER A 9 -1.31 -13.69 6.47
CA SER A 9 -0.29 -14.66 6.08
C SER A 9 -0.78 -15.61 4.98
N ALA A 10 -0.08 -15.64 3.85
CA ALA A 10 -0.35 -16.57 2.75
C ALA A 10 0.19 -18.00 2.99
N THR A 11 0.73 -18.32 4.17
CA THR A 11 1.37 -19.62 4.45
C THR A 11 0.42 -20.81 4.34
N LYS A 12 -0.85 -20.63 4.70
CA LYS A 12 -1.90 -21.66 4.65
C LYS A 12 -2.69 -21.70 3.34
N GLY A 13 -2.34 -20.83 2.39
CA GLY A 13 -2.99 -20.72 1.08
C GLY A 13 -3.96 -19.56 0.96
N TYR A 14 -4.50 -19.41 -0.25
CA TYR A 14 -5.36 -18.29 -0.64
C TYR A 14 -6.76 -18.40 -0.03
N THR A 15 -7.40 -19.56 -0.10
CA THR A 15 -8.71 -19.82 0.52
C THR A 15 -8.67 -19.53 2.02
N ALA A 16 -7.60 -19.98 2.70
CA ALA A 16 -7.44 -19.77 4.14
C ALA A 16 -7.28 -18.27 4.50
N MET A 17 -6.72 -17.44 3.63
CA MET A 17 -6.70 -15.97 3.85
C MET A 17 -8.12 -15.41 3.79
N GLY A 18 -8.93 -15.78 2.82
CA GLY A 18 -10.33 -15.35 2.72
C GLY A 18 -11.15 -15.75 3.95
N GLU A 19 -11.02 -16.99 4.39
CA GLU A 19 -11.68 -17.49 5.62
C GLU A 19 -11.20 -16.72 6.87
N THR A 20 -9.90 -16.42 6.96
CA THR A 20 -9.33 -15.64 8.05
C THR A 20 -9.88 -14.22 8.04
N ALA A 21 -9.90 -13.55 6.88
CA ALA A 21 -10.48 -12.22 6.73
C ALA A 21 -11.94 -12.18 7.21
N ARG A 22 -12.75 -13.15 6.74
CA ARG A 22 -14.14 -13.32 7.16
C ARG A 22 -14.28 -13.45 8.68
N SER A 23 -13.40 -14.24 9.32
CA SER A 23 -13.45 -14.52 10.76
C SER A 23 -13.18 -13.31 11.66
N ILE A 24 -12.42 -12.31 11.16
CA ILE A 24 -12.13 -11.06 11.87
C ILE A 24 -13.00 -9.89 11.40
N GLY A 25 -14.01 -10.17 10.58
CA GLY A 25 -14.91 -9.17 10.04
C GLY A 25 -14.30 -8.29 8.96
N ALA A 26 -13.15 -8.62 8.39
CA ALA A 26 -12.57 -7.89 7.27
C ALA A 26 -13.34 -8.15 5.96
N ASN A 27 -13.37 -7.16 5.06
CA ASN A 27 -13.93 -7.26 3.71
C ASN A 27 -12.93 -6.83 2.61
N THR A 28 -11.69 -6.74 2.96
CA THR A 28 -10.48 -6.68 2.13
C THR A 28 -9.30 -7.18 2.96
N PHE A 29 -8.14 -7.36 2.38
CA PHE A 29 -6.89 -7.64 3.11
C PHE A 29 -5.67 -7.42 2.21
N ALA A 30 -4.50 -7.26 2.84
CA ALA A 30 -3.23 -7.36 2.15
C ALA A 30 -2.53 -8.69 2.44
N PHE A 31 -1.62 -9.07 1.55
CA PHE A 31 -0.77 -10.25 1.72
C PHE A 31 0.54 -10.09 0.95
N PHE A 32 1.62 -10.67 1.46
CA PHE A 32 2.86 -10.73 0.69
C PHE A 32 2.79 -11.78 -0.42
N THR A 33 3.18 -11.39 -1.64
CA THR A 33 3.22 -12.29 -2.80
C THR A 33 4.18 -13.47 -2.61
N ARG A 34 5.20 -13.27 -1.76
CA ARG A 34 6.20 -14.25 -1.35
C ARG A 34 6.71 -13.94 0.06
N ASN A 35 7.68 -14.70 0.56
CA ASN A 35 8.27 -14.40 1.86
C ASN A 35 8.76 -12.93 1.90
N PRO A 36 8.31 -12.09 2.88
CA PRO A 36 8.67 -10.67 2.96
C PRO A 36 10.18 -10.41 3.17
N ARG A 37 10.96 -11.43 3.55
CA ARG A 37 12.42 -11.36 3.61
C ARG A 37 13.10 -11.70 2.28
N GLY A 38 12.33 -11.84 1.19
CA GLY A 38 12.79 -12.26 -0.12
C GLY A 38 12.81 -13.79 -0.27
N GLY A 39 13.12 -14.25 -1.47
CA GLY A 39 13.16 -15.65 -1.83
C GLY A 39 12.18 -16.03 -2.93
N ASN A 40 12.20 -17.29 -3.34
CA ASN A 40 11.33 -17.78 -4.41
C ASN A 40 9.87 -17.87 -3.94
N ALA A 41 8.95 -17.52 -4.82
CA ALA A 41 7.53 -17.77 -4.59
C ALA A 41 7.24 -19.28 -4.67
N LYS A 42 6.30 -19.75 -3.83
CA LYS A 42 5.79 -21.12 -3.98
C LYS A 42 5.02 -21.26 -5.29
N PRO A 43 4.95 -22.43 -5.92
CA PRO A 43 4.04 -22.67 -7.03
C PRO A 43 2.62 -22.22 -6.69
N LEU A 44 1.94 -21.58 -7.65
CA LEU A 44 0.57 -21.11 -7.46
C LEU A 44 -0.38 -22.32 -7.60
N ASP A 45 -1.21 -22.52 -6.60
CA ASP A 45 -2.30 -23.50 -6.64
C ASP A 45 -3.55 -22.79 -7.17
N LEU A 46 -3.94 -23.08 -8.40
CA LEU A 46 -5.08 -22.43 -9.05
C LEU A 46 -6.43 -22.83 -8.46
N ASP A 47 -6.55 -24.04 -7.88
CA ASP A 47 -7.77 -24.49 -7.20
C ASP A 47 -7.95 -23.72 -5.88
N ASP A 48 -6.86 -23.47 -5.15
CA ASP A 48 -6.86 -22.66 -3.94
C ASP A 48 -7.17 -21.19 -4.25
N VAL A 49 -6.61 -20.62 -5.33
CA VAL A 49 -6.96 -19.29 -5.81
C VAL A 49 -8.44 -19.22 -6.20
N ALA A 50 -8.98 -20.24 -6.87
CA ALA A 50 -10.41 -20.30 -7.20
C ALA A 50 -11.28 -20.38 -5.95
N GLY A 51 -10.80 -21.02 -4.89
CA GLY A 51 -11.43 -21.03 -3.56
C GLY A 51 -11.53 -19.63 -2.97
N LEU A 52 -10.45 -18.87 -2.98
CA LEU A 52 -10.46 -17.46 -2.54
C LEU A 52 -11.43 -16.64 -3.40
N ARG A 53 -11.37 -16.72 -4.73
CA ARG A 53 -12.27 -15.95 -5.61
C ARG A 53 -13.74 -16.16 -5.28
N ARG A 54 -14.15 -17.41 -4.97
CA ARG A 54 -15.54 -17.68 -4.52
C ARG A 54 -15.88 -16.92 -3.25
N ILE A 55 -14.99 -16.90 -2.25
CA ILE A 55 -15.20 -16.15 -1.00
C ILE A 55 -15.35 -14.65 -1.29
N LEU A 56 -14.48 -14.10 -2.15
CA LEU A 56 -14.53 -12.68 -2.50
C LEU A 56 -15.86 -12.31 -3.15
N ASP A 57 -16.34 -13.14 -4.09
CA ASP A 57 -17.59 -12.91 -4.81
C ASP A 57 -18.83 -13.09 -3.89
N GLU A 58 -18.85 -14.15 -3.07
CA GLU A 58 -19.98 -14.47 -2.17
C GLU A 58 -20.19 -13.41 -1.08
N ASP A 59 -19.11 -12.88 -0.52
CA ASP A 59 -19.18 -11.93 0.60
C ASP A 59 -19.03 -10.46 0.16
N GLY A 60 -18.86 -10.19 -1.14
CA GLY A 60 -18.74 -8.84 -1.66
C GLY A 60 -17.48 -8.11 -1.15
N PHE A 61 -16.34 -8.80 -1.17
CA PHE A 61 -15.07 -8.19 -0.80
C PHE A 61 -14.69 -7.04 -1.74
N GLY A 62 -14.06 -6.02 -1.17
CA GLY A 62 -13.36 -5.01 -1.95
C GLY A 62 -12.05 -5.54 -2.55
N ARG A 63 -11.35 -4.68 -3.29
CA ARG A 63 -10.06 -5.03 -3.89
C ARG A 63 -9.04 -5.43 -2.83
N LEU A 64 -8.29 -6.49 -3.10
CA LEU A 64 -7.18 -6.95 -2.26
C LEU A 64 -5.90 -6.21 -2.63
N VAL A 65 -4.97 -6.12 -1.68
CA VAL A 65 -3.65 -5.52 -1.86
C VAL A 65 -2.58 -6.61 -1.74
N ALA A 66 -2.04 -7.08 -2.87
CA ALA A 66 -0.83 -7.88 -2.84
C ALA A 66 0.36 -6.96 -2.57
N HIS A 67 1.14 -7.22 -1.55
CA HIS A 67 2.28 -6.38 -1.18
C HIS A 67 3.58 -7.04 -1.62
N ALA A 68 4.44 -6.29 -2.31
CA ALA A 68 5.80 -6.71 -2.59
C ALA A 68 6.59 -6.85 -1.28
N PRO A 69 7.52 -7.80 -1.17
CA PRO A 69 8.44 -7.83 -0.05
C PRO A 69 9.16 -6.50 0.16
N TYR A 70 9.18 -6.01 1.39
CA TYR A 70 9.84 -4.74 1.75
C TYR A 70 11.36 -4.74 1.53
N THR A 71 11.95 -5.89 1.19
CA THR A 71 13.35 -6.02 0.81
C THR A 71 13.62 -5.65 -0.65
N TYR A 72 12.58 -5.45 -1.47
CA TYR A 72 12.75 -5.00 -2.84
C TYR A 72 13.22 -3.55 -2.87
N ASN A 73 14.20 -3.30 -3.74
CA ASN A 73 14.71 -1.95 -3.93
C ASN A 73 15.09 -1.74 -5.42
N PRO A 74 14.10 -1.41 -6.26
CA PRO A 74 14.31 -1.22 -7.70
C PRO A 74 15.25 -0.04 -8.00
N CYS A 75 15.46 0.89 -7.08
CA CYS A 75 16.37 2.02 -7.25
C CYS A 75 17.68 1.91 -6.45
N SER A 76 18.04 0.71 -5.98
CA SER A 76 19.29 0.48 -5.26
C SER A 76 20.52 0.85 -6.08
N ALA A 77 21.56 1.39 -5.44
CA ALA A 77 22.88 1.56 -6.03
C ALA A 77 23.54 0.21 -6.44
N LYS A 78 23.11 -0.90 -5.83
CA LYS A 78 23.63 -2.24 -6.09
C LYS A 78 22.84 -2.89 -7.23
N GLU A 79 23.47 -3.12 -8.38
CA GLU A 79 22.87 -3.74 -9.55
C GLU A 79 22.15 -5.06 -9.23
N ARG A 80 22.82 -5.97 -8.55
CA ARG A 80 22.23 -7.27 -8.17
C ARG A 80 20.93 -7.14 -7.35
N ALA A 81 20.81 -6.08 -6.53
CA ALA A 81 19.57 -5.85 -5.76
C ALA A 81 18.44 -5.34 -6.66
N ARG A 82 18.78 -4.53 -7.67
CA ARG A 82 17.80 -4.08 -8.69
C ARG A 82 17.35 -5.24 -9.56
N GLU A 83 18.29 -6.04 -10.11
CA GLU A 83 17.97 -7.22 -10.92
C GLU A 83 17.03 -8.17 -10.18
N PHE A 84 17.34 -8.49 -8.93
CA PHE A 84 16.47 -9.31 -8.10
C PHE A 84 15.07 -8.71 -7.91
N ALA A 85 14.98 -7.39 -7.66
CA ALA A 85 13.69 -6.72 -7.51
C ALA A 85 12.88 -6.80 -8.82
N LEU A 86 13.51 -6.54 -9.97
CA LEU A 86 12.88 -6.59 -11.29
C LEU A 86 12.34 -8.00 -11.62
N GLU A 87 13.18 -9.03 -11.46
CA GLU A 87 12.78 -10.42 -11.71
C GLU A 87 11.60 -10.84 -10.83
N ALA A 88 11.68 -10.50 -9.54
CA ALA A 88 10.66 -10.89 -8.59
C ALA A 88 9.35 -10.11 -8.78
N MET A 89 9.39 -8.81 -9.06
CA MET A 89 8.21 -8.00 -9.36
C MET A 89 7.52 -8.47 -10.66
N ALA A 90 8.29 -8.78 -11.71
CA ALA A 90 7.73 -9.31 -12.95
C ALA A 90 7.01 -10.65 -12.73
N GLU A 91 7.62 -11.57 -11.95
CA GLU A 91 6.97 -12.83 -11.58
C GLU A 91 5.71 -12.59 -10.73
N ASP A 92 5.76 -11.68 -9.75
CA ASP A 92 4.62 -11.34 -8.90
C ASP A 92 3.43 -10.82 -9.72
N LEU A 93 3.67 -9.90 -10.67
CA LEU A 93 2.61 -9.36 -11.54
C LEU A 93 1.98 -10.45 -12.41
N GLN A 94 2.78 -11.37 -12.96
CA GLN A 94 2.25 -12.52 -13.70
C GLN A 94 1.38 -13.43 -12.81
N ARG A 95 1.77 -13.63 -11.57
CA ARG A 95 1.01 -14.42 -10.60
C ARG A 95 -0.30 -13.76 -10.22
N MET A 96 -0.31 -12.42 -10.11
CA MET A 96 -1.51 -11.65 -9.80
C MET A 96 -2.59 -11.74 -10.87
N GLU A 97 -2.25 -12.11 -12.10
CA GLU A 97 -3.24 -12.34 -13.17
C GLU A 97 -4.20 -13.52 -12.88
N ALA A 98 -3.86 -14.40 -11.90
CA ALA A 98 -4.80 -15.39 -11.37
C ALA A 98 -5.88 -14.77 -10.45
N LEU A 99 -5.65 -13.55 -9.93
CA LEU A 99 -6.58 -12.73 -9.15
C LEU A 99 -6.81 -11.38 -9.87
N PRO A 100 -7.48 -11.37 -11.01
CA PRO A 100 -7.60 -10.17 -11.85
C PRO A 100 -8.35 -9.04 -11.14
N GLY A 101 -7.94 -7.80 -11.41
CA GLY A 101 -8.57 -6.59 -10.86
C GLY A 101 -8.10 -6.21 -9.46
N GLN A 102 -7.14 -6.95 -8.89
CA GLN A 102 -6.57 -6.62 -7.59
C GLN A 102 -5.41 -5.61 -7.71
N LEU A 103 -4.89 -5.19 -6.56
CA LEU A 103 -3.82 -4.20 -6.42
C LEU A 103 -2.49 -4.89 -6.12
N TYR A 104 -1.39 -4.33 -6.63
CA TYR A 104 -0.04 -4.74 -6.27
C TYR A 104 0.74 -3.53 -5.77
N ASN A 105 0.94 -3.45 -4.47
CA ASN A 105 1.61 -2.36 -3.78
C ASN A 105 3.10 -2.65 -3.58
N PHE A 106 3.96 -1.64 -3.73
CA PHE A 106 5.38 -1.76 -3.43
C PHE A 106 5.97 -0.44 -2.92
N HIS A 107 6.99 -0.54 -2.07
CA HIS A 107 7.82 0.60 -1.70
C HIS A 107 8.71 0.99 -2.88
N PRO A 108 8.71 2.24 -3.34
CA PRO A 108 9.57 2.68 -4.43
C PRO A 108 11.07 2.43 -4.19
N GLY A 109 11.48 2.30 -2.92
CA GLY A 109 12.81 1.93 -2.52
C GLY A 109 13.66 3.11 -2.06
N ALA A 110 14.97 2.89 -1.97
CA ALA A 110 15.93 3.87 -1.50
C ALA A 110 17.10 4.01 -2.48
N HIS A 111 17.44 5.24 -2.84
CA HIS A 111 18.48 5.53 -3.84
C HIS A 111 19.92 5.34 -3.35
N VAL A 112 20.11 5.12 -2.04
CA VAL A 112 21.40 4.75 -1.41
C VAL A 112 22.58 5.62 -1.89
N GLY A 113 22.41 6.95 -1.80
CA GLY A 113 23.47 7.92 -2.13
C GLY A 113 23.60 8.33 -3.59
N GLN A 114 22.83 7.74 -4.53
CA GLN A 114 22.86 8.12 -5.95
C GLN A 114 22.13 9.46 -6.25
N GLY A 115 21.32 9.93 -5.30
CA GLY A 115 20.43 11.08 -5.48
C GLY A 115 19.02 10.67 -5.90
N VAL A 116 18.04 11.49 -5.53
CA VAL A 116 16.63 11.24 -5.77
C VAL A 116 16.31 11.13 -7.26
N ASP A 117 16.91 11.98 -8.09
CA ASP A 117 16.68 11.97 -9.54
C ASP A 117 17.09 10.64 -10.17
N ALA A 118 18.27 10.12 -9.81
CA ALA A 118 18.71 8.81 -10.27
C ALA A 118 17.81 7.68 -9.73
N GLY A 119 17.33 7.81 -8.50
CA GLY A 119 16.38 6.87 -7.92
C GLY A 119 15.06 6.82 -8.69
N ILE A 120 14.49 7.98 -9.01
CA ILE A 120 13.25 8.10 -9.80
C ILE A 120 13.44 7.45 -11.19
N GLU A 121 14.51 7.76 -11.89
CA GLU A 121 14.80 7.18 -13.20
C GLU A 121 14.87 5.65 -13.16
N LEU A 122 15.54 5.08 -12.16
CA LEU A 122 15.63 3.63 -11.98
C LEU A 122 14.27 2.99 -11.67
N ILE A 123 13.40 3.66 -10.91
CA ILE A 123 12.03 3.18 -10.64
C ILE A 123 11.19 3.23 -11.91
N VAL A 124 11.29 4.29 -12.70
CA VAL A 124 10.62 4.40 -13.99
C VAL A 124 11.07 3.27 -14.92
N ASP A 125 12.38 3.03 -15.03
CA ASP A 125 12.94 1.91 -15.82
C ASP A 125 12.38 0.56 -15.35
N ALA A 126 12.32 0.36 -14.02
CA ALA A 126 11.78 -0.84 -13.41
C ALA A 126 10.31 -1.05 -13.79
N LEU A 127 9.46 -0.05 -13.60
CA LEU A 127 8.03 -0.13 -13.94
C LEU A 127 7.82 -0.38 -15.44
N CYS A 128 8.52 0.33 -16.30
CA CYS A 128 8.47 0.11 -17.75
C CYS A 128 8.90 -1.30 -18.16
N HIS A 129 9.75 -1.95 -17.37
CA HIS A 129 10.23 -3.31 -17.62
C HIS A 129 9.27 -4.39 -17.10
N VAL A 130 8.74 -4.22 -15.88
CA VAL A 130 7.96 -5.29 -15.22
C VAL A 130 6.47 -5.25 -15.54
N MET A 131 5.91 -4.06 -15.82
CA MET A 131 4.52 -3.91 -16.23
C MET A 131 4.33 -4.30 -17.70
N PHE A 132 3.18 -4.83 -18.05
CA PHE A 132 2.87 -5.28 -19.39
C PHE A 132 1.49 -4.85 -19.85
N GLU A 133 1.34 -4.66 -21.15
CA GLU A 133 0.06 -4.29 -21.77
C GLU A 133 -0.98 -5.41 -21.56
N GLY A 134 -2.18 -5.01 -21.11
CA GLY A 134 -3.27 -5.93 -20.84
C GLY A 134 -3.22 -6.61 -19.46
N GLN A 135 -2.25 -6.26 -18.58
CA GLN A 135 -2.33 -6.68 -17.19
C GLN A 135 -3.61 -6.12 -16.55
N ARG A 136 -4.19 -6.89 -15.64
CA ARG A 136 -5.42 -6.51 -14.92
C ARG A 136 -5.17 -6.12 -13.47
N THR A 137 -3.92 -6.18 -13.05
CA THR A 137 -3.46 -5.78 -11.74
C THR A 137 -2.99 -4.33 -11.78
N CYS A 138 -3.55 -3.45 -10.95
CA CYS A 138 -3.04 -2.08 -10.82
C CYS A 138 -1.83 -2.08 -9.89
N VAL A 139 -0.72 -1.54 -10.36
CA VAL A 139 0.51 -1.36 -9.58
C VAL A 139 0.44 -0.07 -8.78
N LEU A 140 0.76 -0.11 -7.50
CA LEU A 140 0.71 1.04 -6.60
C LEU A 140 2.09 1.41 -6.08
N LEU A 141 2.42 2.69 -6.25
CA LEU A 141 3.51 3.34 -5.55
C LEU A 141 3.05 3.69 -4.13
N GLU A 142 3.70 3.17 -3.12
CA GLU A 142 3.40 3.58 -1.75
C GLU A 142 4.04 4.92 -1.42
N THR A 143 3.31 5.79 -0.69
CA THR A 143 3.90 6.99 -0.09
C THR A 143 4.89 6.60 1.00
N MET A 144 6.06 7.23 1.04
CA MET A 144 7.15 6.86 1.94
C MET A 144 7.41 7.91 3.02
N ALA A 145 7.88 7.46 4.18
CA ALA A 145 8.21 8.34 5.33
C ALA A 145 9.43 9.24 5.11
N GLY A 146 10.25 8.97 4.09
CA GLY A 146 11.49 9.70 3.84
C GLY A 146 12.63 9.26 4.76
N LYS A 147 12.59 8.03 5.25
CA LYS A 147 13.64 7.46 6.09
C LYS A 147 14.92 7.24 5.28
N GLY A 148 15.99 7.89 5.70
CA GLY A 148 17.29 7.79 5.01
C GLY A 148 17.23 8.36 3.59
N THR A 149 17.27 7.49 2.59
CA THR A 149 17.31 7.86 1.16
C THR A 149 16.12 7.28 0.37
N GLU A 150 14.99 7.07 1.02
CA GLU A 150 13.76 6.62 0.38
C GLU A 150 13.29 7.59 -0.69
N VAL A 151 12.72 7.04 -1.75
CA VAL A 151 12.08 7.76 -2.86
C VAL A 151 10.57 7.57 -2.74
N GLY A 152 9.78 8.57 -3.13
CA GLY A 152 8.32 8.58 -2.95
C GLY A 152 7.87 9.22 -1.64
N ARG A 153 8.74 9.98 -0.99
CA ARG A 153 8.45 10.70 0.26
C ARG A 153 7.62 11.97 0.06
N THR A 154 7.59 12.51 -1.15
CA THR A 154 6.74 13.65 -1.50
C THR A 154 5.84 13.28 -2.67
N PHE A 155 4.71 13.97 -2.78
CA PHE A 155 3.78 13.78 -3.89
C PHE A 155 4.41 14.10 -5.24
N GLU A 156 5.33 15.07 -5.29
CA GLU A 156 6.09 15.41 -6.50
C GLU A 156 7.02 14.27 -6.95
N GLU A 157 7.63 13.54 -6.02
CA GLU A 157 8.45 12.37 -6.37
C GLU A 157 7.59 11.27 -7.00
N LEU A 158 6.38 11.01 -6.46
CA LEU A 158 5.43 10.06 -7.03
C LEU A 158 4.92 10.51 -8.40
N ALA A 159 4.54 11.78 -8.54
CA ALA A 159 4.10 12.35 -9.81
C ALA A 159 5.18 12.20 -10.89
N ARG A 160 6.43 12.51 -10.57
CA ARG A 160 7.57 12.35 -11.49
C ARG A 160 7.78 10.91 -11.94
N ILE A 161 7.57 9.92 -11.06
CA ILE A 161 7.64 8.50 -11.43
C ILE A 161 6.51 8.18 -12.43
N ILE A 162 5.28 8.58 -12.14
CA ILE A 162 4.11 8.34 -12.99
C ILE A 162 4.29 9.01 -14.37
N GLU A 163 4.71 10.27 -14.39
CA GLU A 163 5.00 11.03 -15.61
C GLU A 163 6.14 10.40 -16.43
N GLY A 164 7.17 9.89 -15.74
CA GLY A 164 8.26 9.18 -16.37
C GLY A 164 7.80 7.90 -17.08
N VAL A 165 6.92 7.12 -16.46
CA VAL A 165 6.29 5.95 -17.10
C VAL A 165 5.40 6.39 -18.25
N ALA A 166 4.54 7.40 -18.05
CA ALA A 166 3.65 7.93 -19.11
C ALA A 166 4.41 8.43 -20.34
N SER A 167 5.57 9.04 -20.13
CA SER A 167 6.43 9.52 -21.22
C SER A 167 7.06 8.38 -22.06
N ARG A 168 7.35 7.24 -21.44
CA ARG A 168 8.05 6.11 -22.10
C ARG A 168 7.10 5.01 -22.57
N ARG A 169 6.09 4.72 -21.77
CA ARG A 169 5.11 3.65 -21.97
C ARG A 169 3.70 4.17 -21.64
N PRO A 170 3.12 5.06 -22.45
CA PRO A 170 1.83 5.71 -22.16
C PRO A 170 0.69 4.70 -21.96
N GLU A 171 0.76 3.54 -22.59
CA GLU A 171 -0.22 2.44 -22.41
C GLU A 171 -0.18 1.81 -21.03
N LEU A 172 0.87 2.01 -20.23
CA LEU A 172 1.02 1.51 -18.85
C LEU A 172 0.66 2.56 -17.78
N ALA A 173 0.42 3.80 -18.18
CA ALA A 173 0.23 4.90 -17.26
C ALA A 173 -1.25 5.25 -17.00
N GLY A 174 -2.19 4.41 -17.42
CA GLY A 174 -3.61 4.55 -17.05
C GLY A 174 -3.81 4.46 -15.54
N THR A 175 -4.86 5.09 -15.01
CA THR A 175 -5.17 5.06 -13.56
C THR A 175 -5.58 3.67 -13.07
N ASP A 176 -5.98 2.79 -13.97
CA ASP A 176 -6.24 1.38 -13.74
C ASP A 176 -4.99 0.49 -13.81
N MET A 177 -3.87 1.04 -14.29
CA MET A 177 -2.59 0.34 -14.44
C MET A 177 -1.56 0.75 -13.39
N LEU A 178 -1.44 2.05 -13.10
CA LEU A 178 -0.47 2.63 -12.19
C LEU A 178 -1.13 3.69 -11.30
N GLY A 179 -1.11 3.46 -10.00
CA GLY A 179 -1.71 4.32 -8.98
C GLY A 179 -0.81 4.50 -7.77
N VAL A 180 -1.42 4.95 -6.69
CA VAL A 180 -0.75 5.24 -5.41
C VAL A 180 -1.50 4.55 -4.27
N CYS A 181 -0.74 4.03 -3.30
CA CYS A 181 -1.20 3.66 -1.97
C CYS A 181 -0.75 4.74 -0.98
N LEU A 182 -1.68 5.33 -0.26
CA LEU A 182 -1.38 6.33 0.75
C LEU A 182 -1.27 5.66 2.11
N ASP A 183 -0.09 5.70 2.75
CA ASP A 183 0.09 5.27 4.13
C ASP A 183 0.02 6.46 5.07
N THR A 184 -0.88 6.42 6.07
CA THR A 184 -1.13 7.53 6.99
C THR A 184 0.04 7.78 7.94
N CYS A 185 0.75 6.74 8.38
CA CYS A 185 1.97 6.88 9.16
C CYS A 185 3.09 7.51 8.31
N HIS A 186 3.28 7.01 7.08
CA HIS A 186 4.35 7.49 6.21
C HIS A 186 4.19 8.95 5.83
N ILE A 187 2.99 9.40 5.43
CA ILE A 187 2.80 10.81 5.06
C ILE A 187 2.94 11.73 6.27
N SER A 188 2.45 11.33 7.46
CA SER A 188 2.68 12.08 8.70
C SER A 188 4.16 12.15 9.04
N ASP A 189 4.88 11.03 9.02
CA ASP A 189 6.33 10.99 9.22
C ASP A 189 7.09 11.75 8.13
N GLY A 190 6.56 11.81 6.90
CA GLY A 190 7.06 12.59 5.78
C GLY A 190 6.89 14.12 5.93
N GLY A 191 6.02 14.55 6.85
CA GLY A 191 5.82 15.96 7.19
C GLY A 191 4.43 16.53 6.85
N TYR A 192 3.57 15.77 6.17
CA TYR A 192 2.21 16.19 5.84
C TYR A 192 1.32 16.28 7.09
N ASP A 193 0.51 17.33 7.18
CA ASP A 193 -0.33 17.62 8.34
C ASP A 193 -1.71 16.99 8.25
N ILE A 194 -1.78 15.66 8.42
CA ILE A 194 -3.06 14.95 8.38
C ILE A 194 -3.85 15.01 9.70
N VAL A 195 -3.27 15.62 10.74
CA VAL A 195 -3.93 15.81 12.03
C VAL A 195 -4.79 17.08 12.01
N ASP A 196 -4.22 18.18 11.57
CA ASP A 196 -4.88 19.49 11.64
C ASP A 196 -5.40 19.96 10.26
N ASP A 197 -4.88 19.43 9.13
CA ASP A 197 -5.22 19.88 7.78
C ASP A 197 -5.29 18.73 6.75
N LEU A 198 -6.07 17.68 7.04
CA LEU A 198 -6.26 16.56 6.09
C LEU A 198 -6.80 17.04 4.75
N ASP A 199 -7.78 17.95 4.73
CA ASP A 199 -8.36 18.50 3.50
C ASP A 199 -7.29 19.21 2.64
N GLY A 200 -6.40 19.99 3.26
CA GLY A 200 -5.28 20.64 2.57
C GLY A 200 -4.28 19.63 2.00
N VAL A 201 -3.96 18.57 2.73
CA VAL A 201 -3.09 17.49 2.25
C VAL A 201 -3.73 16.76 1.06
N MET A 202 -5.02 16.46 1.12
CA MET A 202 -5.72 15.81 0.00
C MET A 202 -5.86 16.72 -1.22
N ALA A 203 -6.05 18.01 -1.01
CA ALA A 203 -6.04 19.01 -2.09
C ALA A 203 -4.65 19.16 -2.75
N GLU A 204 -3.58 19.05 -1.96
CA GLU A 204 -2.21 19.00 -2.50
C GLU A 204 -1.97 17.73 -3.30
N PHE A 205 -2.40 16.58 -2.80
CA PHE A 205 -2.32 15.30 -3.52
C PHE A 205 -3.06 15.39 -4.87
N ASP A 206 -4.28 15.93 -4.87
CA ASP A 206 -5.08 16.11 -6.10
C ASP A 206 -4.36 16.98 -7.12
N ARG A 207 -3.82 18.10 -6.67
CA ARG A 207 -3.09 19.04 -7.55
C ARG A 207 -1.81 18.45 -8.14
N VAL A 208 -1.10 17.60 -7.40
CA VAL A 208 0.24 17.10 -7.78
C VAL A 208 0.16 15.75 -8.49
N VAL A 209 -0.67 14.84 -7.99
CA VAL A 209 -0.76 13.44 -8.47
C VAL A 209 -2.07 13.16 -9.16
N GLY A 210 -3.18 13.73 -8.65
CA GLY A 210 -4.55 13.43 -9.05
C GLY A 210 -5.21 12.38 -8.14
N LEU A 211 -6.39 12.70 -7.58
CA LEU A 211 -7.13 11.79 -6.69
C LEU A 211 -7.55 10.49 -7.37
N GLU A 212 -7.74 10.49 -8.68
CA GLU A 212 -8.06 9.29 -9.48
C GLU A 212 -6.94 8.24 -9.46
N ARG A 213 -5.71 8.64 -9.07
CA ARG A 213 -4.56 7.74 -8.90
C ARG A 213 -4.56 7.03 -7.55
N LEU A 214 -5.31 7.54 -6.57
CA LEU A 214 -5.35 6.96 -5.24
C LEU A 214 -6.24 5.72 -5.23
N GLN A 215 -5.68 4.56 -4.93
CA GLN A 215 -6.34 3.27 -5.11
C GLN A 215 -6.44 2.44 -3.81
N ALA A 216 -5.64 2.77 -2.80
CA ALA A 216 -5.64 2.11 -1.49
C ALA A 216 -5.12 3.03 -0.40
N VAL A 217 -5.46 2.72 0.83
CA VAL A 217 -4.95 3.41 2.03
C VAL A 217 -4.39 2.37 2.99
N HIS A 218 -3.13 2.51 3.38
CA HIS A 218 -2.63 1.86 4.59
C HIS A 218 -2.98 2.77 5.77
N ILE A 219 -3.88 2.30 6.64
CA ILE A 219 -4.32 3.05 7.81
C ILE A 219 -3.54 2.58 9.03
N ASN A 220 -2.51 3.32 9.37
CA ASN A 220 -1.59 3.05 10.47
C ASN A 220 -1.47 4.28 11.36
N ASP A 221 -1.41 4.09 12.68
CA ASP A 221 -1.00 5.15 13.58
C ASP A 221 0.53 5.25 13.64
N SER A 222 1.07 6.40 14.03
CA SER A 222 2.53 6.60 14.07
C SER A 222 3.05 6.70 15.50
N LYS A 223 4.14 5.96 15.80
CA LYS A 223 4.90 6.11 17.06
C LYS A 223 5.60 7.45 17.19
N ASN A 224 5.69 8.23 16.13
CA ASN A 224 6.51 9.42 16.06
C ASN A 224 5.68 10.66 15.71
N PRO A 225 6.13 11.85 16.11
CA PRO A 225 5.50 13.09 15.67
C PRO A 225 5.72 13.33 14.18
N ARG A 226 4.86 14.15 13.59
CA ARG A 226 4.94 14.60 12.21
C ARG A 226 6.38 15.03 11.83
N GLY A 227 6.84 14.60 10.67
CA GLY A 227 8.15 14.96 10.13
C GLY A 227 9.33 14.20 10.77
N ALA A 228 9.08 13.11 11.48
CA ALA A 228 10.13 12.35 12.15
C ALA A 228 10.99 11.48 11.21
N HIS A 229 10.48 11.13 10.03
CA HIS A 229 11.15 10.26 9.05
C HIS A 229 11.62 8.92 9.61
N LYS A 230 10.73 8.22 10.35
CA LYS A 230 11.09 6.98 11.09
C LYS A 230 10.43 5.72 10.57
N ASP A 231 9.22 5.83 10.04
CA ASP A 231 8.43 4.68 9.60
C ASP A 231 8.31 3.65 10.74
N ARG A 232 7.44 3.93 11.69
CA ARG A 232 7.15 3.05 12.84
C ARG A 232 5.68 3.11 13.18
N HIS A 233 4.97 2.08 12.77
CA HIS A 233 3.54 1.93 13.02
C HIS A 233 3.26 1.69 14.50
N GLU A 234 2.14 2.25 14.97
CA GLU A 234 1.56 1.99 16.29
C GLU A 234 0.14 1.44 16.10
N VAL A 235 -0.40 0.82 17.13
CA VAL A 235 -1.81 0.43 17.14
C VAL A 235 -2.71 1.66 17.02
N ILE A 236 -3.86 1.49 16.39
CA ILE A 236 -4.83 2.57 16.17
C ILE A 236 -5.24 3.19 17.51
N GLY A 237 -5.05 4.49 17.62
CA GLY A 237 -5.33 5.24 18.87
C GLY A 237 -4.19 5.26 19.88
N GLY A 238 -3.07 4.58 19.58
CA GLY A 238 -1.90 4.55 20.48
C GLY A 238 -0.81 5.57 20.13
N GLY A 239 -0.78 6.06 18.91
CA GLY A 239 0.25 6.94 18.39
C GLY A 239 -0.19 8.39 18.19
N TYR A 240 0.61 9.13 17.44
CA TYR A 240 0.42 10.58 17.24
C TYR A 240 -0.80 10.95 16.39
N LEU A 241 -1.39 10.02 15.66
CA LEU A 241 -2.60 10.28 14.89
C LEU A 241 -3.86 10.06 15.72
N GLY A 242 -3.92 9.00 16.50
CA GLY A 242 -5.13 8.59 17.21
C GLY A 242 -5.15 8.88 18.71
N ASN A 243 -4.02 9.23 19.34
CA ASN A 243 -3.93 9.45 20.77
C ASN A 243 -4.08 10.95 21.13
N PRO A 244 -5.11 11.35 21.89
CA PRO A 244 -5.32 12.75 22.25
C PRO A 244 -4.23 13.32 23.17
N GLU A 245 -3.52 12.48 23.93
CA GLU A 245 -2.40 12.94 24.77
C GLU A 245 -1.16 13.31 23.94
N LEU A 246 -1.10 12.84 22.69
CA LEU A 246 0.00 13.12 21.75
C LEU A 246 -0.39 14.16 20.68
N GLY A 247 -1.59 14.72 20.75
CA GLY A 247 -2.08 15.77 19.84
C GLY A 247 -2.99 15.26 18.72
N GLY A 248 -3.16 13.94 18.57
CA GLY A 248 -4.13 13.34 17.67
C GLY A 248 -5.50 13.14 18.31
N GLY A 249 -6.18 12.06 17.99
CA GLY A 249 -7.44 11.65 18.59
C GLY A 249 -8.41 10.96 17.65
N GLU A 250 -9.54 10.52 18.20
CA GLU A 250 -10.61 9.87 17.44
C GLU A 250 -11.09 10.72 16.24
N HIS A 251 -11.10 12.05 16.39
CA HIS A 251 -11.51 12.96 15.32
C HIS A 251 -10.62 12.87 14.06
N VAL A 252 -9.31 12.64 14.23
CA VAL A 252 -8.37 12.45 13.13
C VAL A 252 -8.67 11.14 12.41
N LEU A 253 -8.81 10.04 13.16
CA LEU A 253 -9.12 8.73 12.61
C LEU A 253 -10.48 8.75 11.88
N ARG A 254 -11.48 9.39 12.48
CA ARG A 254 -12.80 9.61 11.87
C ARG A 254 -12.69 10.40 10.58
N ALA A 255 -11.95 11.52 10.59
CA ALA A 255 -11.75 12.34 9.40
C ALA A 255 -11.13 11.50 8.26
N ILE A 256 -10.12 10.67 8.54
CA ILE A 256 -9.48 9.80 7.54
C ILE A 256 -10.48 8.81 6.94
N VAL A 257 -11.22 8.04 7.78
CA VAL A 257 -12.09 6.98 7.26
C VAL A 257 -13.40 7.49 6.65
N THR A 258 -13.73 8.77 6.85
CA THR A 258 -14.94 9.40 6.28
C THR A 258 -14.62 10.44 5.20
N HIS A 259 -13.32 10.73 4.94
CA HIS A 259 -12.94 11.70 3.93
C HIS A 259 -13.44 11.28 2.54
N PRO A 260 -14.10 12.18 1.76
CA PRO A 260 -14.70 11.84 0.47
C PRO A 260 -13.73 11.21 -0.54
N ALA A 261 -12.45 11.60 -0.51
CA ALA A 261 -11.43 11.04 -1.39
C ALA A 261 -10.92 9.66 -0.96
N LEU A 262 -11.21 9.22 0.29
CA LEU A 262 -10.64 7.99 0.87
C LEU A 262 -11.69 6.91 1.15
N CYS A 263 -12.89 7.28 1.60
CA CYS A 263 -13.87 6.39 2.22
C CYS A 263 -14.35 5.22 1.34
N GLU A 264 -14.20 5.32 0.02
CA GLU A 264 -14.56 4.26 -0.94
C GLU A 264 -13.37 3.34 -1.28
N LEU A 265 -12.16 3.64 -0.80
CA LEU A 265 -10.95 2.86 -1.07
C LEU A 265 -10.80 1.69 -0.07
N PRO A 266 -10.03 0.64 -0.40
CA PRO A 266 -9.64 -0.36 0.56
C PRO A 266 -8.65 0.20 1.58
N PHE A 267 -8.98 0.06 2.87
CA PHE A 267 -8.12 0.38 3.99
C PHE A 267 -7.43 -0.89 4.51
N ILE A 268 -6.12 -0.83 4.69
CA ILE A 268 -5.31 -1.94 5.18
C ILE A 268 -4.59 -1.53 6.47
N LEU A 269 -4.74 -2.32 7.50
CA LEU A 269 -4.01 -2.20 8.77
C LEU A 269 -2.71 -2.99 8.71
N GLU A 270 -1.60 -2.35 9.08
CA GLU A 270 -0.28 -2.96 9.26
C GLU A 270 0.25 -2.71 10.67
N THR A 271 -0.67 -2.51 11.59
CA THR A 271 -0.42 -2.22 13.00
C THR A 271 0.23 -3.42 13.72
N PRO A 272 1.04 -3.17 14.77
CA PRO A 272 1.83 -4.23 15.40
C PRO A 272 1.01 -5.05 16.40
N HIS A 273 0.15 -5.95 15.88
CA HIS A 273 -0.57 -6.91 16.71
C HIS A 273 0.08 -8.30 16.68
N ASP A 274 0.06 -8.97 17.83
CA ASP A 274 0.56 -10.34 17.98
C ASP A 274 -0.47 -11.39 17.49
N ASP A 275 -1.75 -11.03 17.42
CA ASP A 275 -2.84 -11.92 17.05
C ASP A 275 -3.93 -11.24 16.20
N LEU A 276 -4.84 -12.05 15.66
CA LEU A 276 -5.95 -11.59 14.85
C LEU A 276 -7.04 -10.86 15.65
N ALA A 277 -7.11 -11.03 16.97
CA ALA A 277 -8.11 -10.38 17.80
C ALA A 277 -7.86 -8.87 17.90
N GLY A 278 -6.59 -8.45 17.92
CA GLY A 278 -6.21 -7.04 17.84
C GLY A 278 -6.72 -6.39 16.56
N TYR A 279 -6.47 -7.01 15.40
CA TYR A 279 -6.99 -6.52 14.12
C TYR A 279 -8.52 -6.50 14.07
N ALA A 280 -9.20 -7.53 14.58
CA ALA A 280 -10.66 -7.54 14.64
C ALA A 280 -11.22 -6.36 15.46
N GLY A 281 -10.54 -6.02 16.56
CA GLY A 281 -10.87 -4.86 17.40
C GLY A 281 -10.71 -3.55 16.65
N GLU A 282 -9.59 -3.33 15.97
CA GLU A 282 -9.33 -2.12 15.16
C GLU A 282 -10.28 -1.98 13.98
N ILE A 283 -10.56 -3.08 13.25
CA ILE A 283 -11.55 -3.10 12.17
C ILE A 283 -12.93 -2.67 12.67
N ALA A 284 -13.38 -3.24 13.79
CA ALA A 284 -14.67 -2.89 14.39
C ALA A 284 -14.71 -1.43 14.85
N TYR A 285 -13.64 -0.95 15.48
CA TYR A 285 -13.50 0.43 15.94
C TYR A 285 -13.57 1.43 14.78
N LEU A 286 -12.74 1.25 13.74
CA LEU A 286 -12.71 2.17 12.58
C LEU A 286 -14.02 2.16 11.79
N ARG A 287 -14.70 1.01 11.68
CA ARG A 287 -16.05 0.95 11.12
C ARG A 287 -17.08 1.73 11.96
N GLY A 288 -16.96 1.67 13.28
CA GLY A 288 -17.81 2.48 14.17
C GLY A 288 -17.59 3.98 13.99
N LEU A 289 -16.38 4.41 13.60
CA LEU A 289 -16.10 5.80 13.25
C LEU A 289 -16.70 6.22 11.91
N ALA A 290 -16.77 5.31 10.95
CA ALA A 290 -17.28 5.59 9.61
C ALA A 290 -18.83 5.64 9.53
N GLY A 291 -19.56 5.12 10.54
CA GLY A 291 -21.03 5.14 10.61
C GLY A 291 -21.67 3.82 10.31
#